data_721ed50c6b1acbc5ea45876602671baa
#
_entry.id   721ed50c6b1acbc5ea45876602671baa
#
_cell.length_a   1.000
_cell.length_b   1.000
_cell.length_c   1.000
_cell.angle_alpha   90.00
_cell.angle_beta   90.00
_cell.angle_gamma   90.00
#
_symmetry.space_group_name_H-M   'P 1'
#
loop_
_entity.id
_entity.type
_entity.pdbx_description
1 polymer ?
#
loop_
_entity_poly.entity_id
_entity_poly.type
_entity_poly.pdbx_seq_one_letter_code
_entity_poly.pdbx_strand_id
1 'polypeptide(L)'
;MPAIAFQHIPPQEFYQCLKEVPPLTPNAVEGARTFAGRCYVLDRSVCRPGSILGESIGCADVNCGEVAALRDAGGYFALYCGHDHKNAFVGHVDGLDLGYAPTCGFASYGPKSRLRGIRLFEFRESDPSAYATRMLTYGDLVERYGHNEARVFIGDHLVVDGPTLRDQLRRPGVFATLALLAGMAVSAVASAVGSAVKAATARKRQ
;
A
#
# COMPACT_ATOMS: atom_id res chain seq x y z
N MET A 1 -24.38 8.34 -22.78
CA MET A 1 -24.81 7.39 -21.73
C MET A 1 -23.71 7.36 -20.68
N PRO A 2 -24.03 7.45 -19.39
CA PRO A 2 -23.00 7.32 -18.34
C PRO A 2 -22.29 5.97 -18.41
N ALA A 3 -20.97 5.96 -18.24
CA ALA A 3 -20.14 4.77 -18.34
C ALA A 3 -19.04 4.74 -17.27
N ILE A 4 -18.67 3.53 -16.86
CA ILE A 4 -17.53 3.24 -15.98
C ILE A 4 -16.61 2.26 -16.71
N ALA A 5 -15.32 2.52 -16.67
CA ALA A 5 -14.31 1.63 -17.24
C ALA A 5 -13.69 0.74 -16.17
N PHE A 6 -13.41 -0.51 -16.51
CA PHE A 6 -12.66 -1.46 -15.69
C PHE A 6 -11.52 -2.05 -16.51
N GLN A 7 -10.34 -2.05 -15.93
CA GLN A 7 -9.17 -2.68 -16.53
C GLN A 7 -8.22 -3.22 -15.47
N HIS A 8 -7.18 -3.95 -15.90
CA HIS A 8 -6.25 -4.55 -14.95
C HIS A 8 -5.14 -3.59 -14.56
N ILE A 9 -4.36 -3.09 -15.52
CA ILE A 9 -3.19 -2.24 -15.28
C ILE A 9 -3.60 -0.77 -15.28
N PRO A 10 -3.25 0.02 -14.25
CA PRO A 10 -3.60 1.43 -14.19
C PRO A 10 -2.77 2.28 -15.16
N PRO A 11 -3.32 3.38 -15.71
CA PRO A 11 -2.54 4.39 -16.41
C PRO A 11 -1.76 5.28 -15.41
N GLN A 12 -0.81 6.05 -15.95
CA GLN A 12 0.08 6.89 -15.14
C GLN A 12 -0.66 7.97 -14.32
N GLU A 13 -1.83 8.40 -14.77
CA GLU A 13 -2.66 9.41 -14.12
C GLU A 13 -3.09 9.01 -12.70
N PHE A 14 -3.04 7.74 -12.34
CA PHE A 14 -3.26 7.30 -10.97
C PHE A 14 -2.25 7.92 -9.97
N TYR A 15 -1.05 8.32 -10.43
CA TYR A 15 -0.11 9.09 -9.61
C TYR A 15 -0.63 10.49 -9.25
N GLN A 16 -1.60 11.04 -9.96
CA GLN A 16 -2.24 12.32 -9.60
C GLN A 16 -3.14 12.20 -8.35
N CYS A 17 -3.48 10.98 -7.94
CA CYS A 17 -4.11 10.71 -6.65
C CYS A 17 -3.11 10.76 -5.48
N LEU A 18 -1.83 10.93 -5.77
CA LEU A 18 -0.74 10.88 -4.80
C LEU A 18 -0.05 12.24 -4.69
N LYS A 19 0.53 12.47 -3.52
CA LYS A 19 1.39 13.61 -3.24
C LYS A 19 2.82 13.12 -3.03
N GLU A 20 3.77 13.74 -3.75
CA GLU A 20 5.19 13.49 -3.54
C GLU A 20 5.63 14.03 -2.17
N VAL A 21 6.46 13.26 -1.47
CA VAL A 21 6.91 13.56 -0.11
C VAL A 21 8.38 13.19 0.07
N PRO A 22 9.07 13.72 1.11
CA PRO A 22 10.44 13.33 1.42
C PRO A 22 10.59 11.81 1.63
N PRO A 23 11.76 11.23 1.28
CA PRO A 23 11.99 9.77 1.32
C PRO A 23 11.81 9.10 2.68
N LEU A 24 11.92 9.84 3.78
CA LEU A 24 11.77 9.30 5.15
C LEU A 24 10.34 9.47 5.71
N THR A 25 9.39 9.92 4.90
CA THR A 25 8.01 10.10 5.36
C THR A 25 7.40 8.74 5.74
N PRO A 26 6.82 8.61 6.94
CA PRO A 26 6.19 7.38 7.39
C PRO A 26 5.08 6.92 6.44
N ASN A 27 5.04 5.61 6.15
CA ASN A 27 4.11 4.98 5.21
C ASN A 27 4.16 5.50 3.77
N ALA A 28 5.18 6.28 3.40
CA ALA A 28 5.39 6.62 2.01
C ALA A 28 5.81 5.39 1.20
N VAL A 29 5.34 5.33 -0.02
CA VAL A 29 5.63 4.28 -0.99
C VAL A 29 6.53 4.86 -2.08
N GLU A 30 7.58 4.15 -2.45
CA GLU A 30 8.45 4.55 -3.54
C GLU A 30 7.77 4.25 -4.88
N GLY A 31 7.80 5.22 -5.79
CA GLY A 31 7.24 5.05 -7.13
C GLY A 31 7.99 4.02 -7.96
N ALA A 32 7.30 3.41 -8.91
CA ALA A 32 7.89 2.45 -9.84
C ALA A 32 8.21 3.09 -11.19
N ARG A 33 9.09 2.45 -11.97
CA ARG A 33 9.39 2.81 -13.37
C ARG A 33 9.78 4.28 -13.54
N THR A 34 9.07 5.06 -14.36
CA THR A 34 9.28 6.51 -14.56
C THR A 34 9.15 7.34 -13.27
N PHE A 35 8.52 6.80 -12.25
CA PHE A 35 8.34 7.44 -10.95
C PHE A 35 9.36 6.95 -9.89
N ALA A 36 10.29 6.07 -10.27
CA ALA A 36 11.30 5.53 -9.37
C ALA A 36 12.16 6.61 -8.71
N GLY A 37 12.57 6.37 -7.46
CA GLY A 37 13.37 7.31 -6.67
C GLY A 37 12.58 8.44 -6.01
N ARG A 38 11.30 8.59 -6.32
CA ARG A 38 10.39 9.53 -5.66
C ARG A 38 9.45 8.79 -4.73
N CYS A 39 9.07 9.40 -3.60
CA CYS A 39 8.22 8.79 -2.60
C CYS A 39 6.88 9.51 -2.51
N TYR A 40 5.82 8.74 -2.29
CA TYR A 40 4.46 9.22 -2.39
C TYR A 40 3.61 8.77 -1.21
N VAL A 41 2.64 9.60 -0.86
CA VAL A 41 1.49 9.26 0.00
C VAL A 41 0.20 9.62 -0.72
N LEU A 42 -0.95 9.14 -0.23
CA LEU A 42 -2.24 9.58 -0.77
C LEU A 42 -2.42 11.09 -0.60
N ASP A 43 -2.83 11.76 -1.66
CA ASP A 43 -3.31 13.13 -1.55
C ASP A 43 -4.74 13.13 -0.98
N ARG A 44 -4.86 13.57 0.28
CA ARG A 44 -6.12 13.59 1.01
C ARG A 44 -7.10 14.64 0.48
N SER A 45 -6.66 15.57 -0.37
CA SER A 45 -7.53 16.57 -0.99
C SER A 45 -8.31 16.02 -2.17
N VAL A 46 -7.78 14.97 -2.84
CA VAL A 46 -8.42 14.33 -3.99
C VAL A 46 -8.93 12.93 -3.69
N CYS A 47 -8.33 12.21 -2.72
CA CYS A 47 -8.71 10.85 -2.37
C CYS A 47 -9.84 10.80 -1.34
N ARG A 48 -10.78 9.89 -1.56
CA ARG A 48 -11.90 9.61 -0.63
C ARG A 48 -11.39 9.09 0.72
N PRO A 49 -12.08 9.38 1.83
CA PRO A 49 -11.78 8.79 3.14
C PRO A 49 -11.76 7.26 3.10
N GLY A 50 -10.91 6.63 3.92
CA GLY A 50 -10.74 5.17 3.93
C GLY A 50 -9.84 4.62 2.82
N SER A 51 -9.31 5.47 1.94
CA SER A 51 -8.35 5.09 0.91
C SER A 51 -7.03 4.60 1.51
N ILE A 52 -6.43 3.56 0.89
CA ILE A 52 -5.17 2.92 1.30
C ILE A 52 -4.21 2.88 0.12
N LEU A 53 -2.98 3.36 0.32
CA LEU A 53 -1.82 3.13 -0.55
C LEU A 53 -0.91 2.13 0.14
N GLY A 54 -0.81 0.94 -0.39
CA GLY A 54 -0.05 -0.16 0.22
C GLY A 54 1.19 -0.57 -0.56
N GLU A 55 1.28 -0.15 -1.82
CA GLU A 55 2.43 -0.39 -2.70
C GLU A 55 2.44 0.63 -3.85
N SER A 56 3.54 0.65 -4.62
CA SER A 56 3.68 1.51 -5.80
C SER A 56 2.60 1.23 -6.85
N ILE A 57 2.32 2.23 -7.66
CA ILE A 57 1.40 2.09 -8.80
C ILE A 57 2.16 1.45 -9.97
N GLY A 58 1.73 0.25 -10.38
CA GLY A 58 2.31 -0.56 -11.44
C GLY A 58 1.84 -0.15 -12.84
N CYS A 59 1.98 1.13 -13.21
CA CYS A 59 1.60 1.62 -14.53
C CYS A 59 2.68 1.38 -15.61
N ALA A 60 2.33 1.58 -16.87
CA ALA A 60 3.29 1.55 -17.98
C ALA A 60 4.30 2.72 -17.93
N ASP A 61 5.46 2.55 -18.58
CA ASP A 61 6.50 3.59 -18.65
C ASP A 61 6.09 4.80 -19.51
N VAL A 62 5.21 4.58 -20.47
CA VAL A 62 4.72 5.62 -21.38
C VAL A 62 3.24 5.86 -21.11
N ASN A 63 2.89 7.13 -20.94
CA ASN A 63 1.49 7.53 -20.86
C ASN A 63 0.88 7.49 -22.28
N CYS A 64 -0.13 6.64 -22.48
CA CYS A 64 -0.83 6.52 -23.77
C CYS A 64 -2.01 7.51 -23.90
N GLY A 65 -2.27 8.36 -22.91
CA GLY A 65 -3.36 9.34 -22.93
C GLY A 65 -4.74 8.74 -22.67
N GLU A 66 -4.81 7.59 -22.01
CA GLU A 66 -6.08 6.87 -21.80
C GLU A 66 -7.12 7.69 -21.02
N VAL A 67 -6.72 8.32 -19.91
CA VAL A 67 -7.64 9.13 -19.10
C VAL A 67 -8.15 10.34 -19.89
N ALA A 68 -7.29 10.98 -20.68
CA ALA A 68 -7.68 12.04 -21.57
C ALA A 68 -8.71 11.55 -22.63
N ALA A 69 -8.45 10.39 -23.23
CA ALA A 69 -9.35 9.78 -24.20
C ALA A 69 -10.72 9.42 -23.61
N LEU A 70 -10.76 8.88 -22.38
CA LEU A 70 -12.02 8.57 -21.68
C LEU A 70 -12.82 9.86 -21.39
N ARG A 71 -12.14 10.91 -20.95
CA ARG A 71 -12.76 12.22 -20.71
C ARG A 71 -13.29 12.84 -21.99
N ASP A 72 -12.50 12.83 -23.05
CA ASP A 72 -12.85 13.47 -24.34
C ASP A 72 -13.95 12.71 -25.07
N ALA A 73 -14.05 11.39 -24.89
CA ALA A 73 -15.16 10.58 -25.39
C ALA A 73 -16.50 10.95 -24.75
N GLY A 74 -16.49 11.54 -23.56
CA GLY A 74 -17.65 11.96 -22.81
C GLY A 74 -18.46 10.78 -22.23
N GLY A 75 -19.14 11.02 -21.13
CA GLY A 75 -19.99 10.02 -20.47
C GLY A 75 -19.24 9.09 -19.50
N TYR A 76 -17.93 8.92 -19.61
CA TYR A 76 -17.17 8.21 -18.59
C TYR A 76 -17.04 9.06 -17.33
N PHE A 77 -17.34 8.48 -16.17
CA PHE A 77 -17.24 9.15 -14.87
C PHE A 77 -16.25 8.45 -13.94
N ALA A 78 -15.80 7.22 -14.25
CA ALA A 78 -14.82 6.52 -13.44
C ALA A 78 -14.02 5.48 -14.24
N LEU A 79 -12.78 5.23 -13.79
CA LEU A 79 -11.90 4.14 -14.22
C LEU A 79 -11.42 3.39 -12.98
N TYR A 80 -11.65 2.08 -12.94
CA TYR A 80 -11.20 1.22 -11.85
C TYR A 80 -10.22 0.15 -12.33
N CYS A 81 -9.15 -0.02 -11.57
CA CYS A 81 -8.06 -0.93 -11.87
C CYS A 81 -7.82 -1.96 -10.75
N GLY A 82 -7.17 -3.05 -11.12
CA GLY A 82 -6.60 -4.05 -10.22
C GLY A 82 -5.07 -3.94 -10.18
N HIS A 83 -4.36 -5.04 -10.48
CA HIS A 83 -2.91 -5.16 -10.59
C HIS A 83 -2.17 -5.01 -9.26
N ASP A 84 -2.29 -3.87 -8.60
CA ASP A 84 -1.58 -3.55 -7.35
C ASP A 84 -2.42 -4.06 -6.18
N HIS A 85 -1.98 -5.19 -5.62
CA HIS A 85 -2.77 -6.00 -4.69
C HIS A 85 -3.03 -5.32 -3.34
N LYS A 86 -2.21 -4.33 -2.97
CA LYS A 86 -2.31 -3.64 -1.66
C LYS A 86 -2.98 -2.28 -1.74
N ASN A 87 -3.32 -1.81 -2.94
CA ASN A 87 -3.94 -0.51 -3.14
C ASN A 87 -5.47 -0.59 -3.08
N ALA A 88 -6.07 0.30 -2.30
CA ALA A 88 -7.52 0.38 -2.12
C ALA A 88 -7.93 1.86 -1.96
N PHE A 89 -7.72 2.68 -2.99
CA PHE A 89 -8.08 4.09 -2.96
C PHE A 89 -9.04 4.46 -4.09
N VAL A 90 -9.69 5.59 -3.96
CA VAL A 90 -10.42 6.29 -5.02
C VAL A 90 -10.08 7.75 -4.91
N GLY A 91 -9.53 8.32 -5.97
CA GLY A 91 -9.27 9.75 -6.12
C GLY A 91 -10.08 10.34 -7.25
N HIS A 92 -10.51 11.59 -7.12
CA HIS A 92 -11.21 12.32 -8.17
C HIS A 92 -10.21 13.25 -8.87
N VAL A 93 -9.92 12.95 -10.14
CA VAL A 93 -8.91 13.65 -10.94
C VAL A 93 -9.47 13.93 -12.32
N ASP A 94 -9.37 15.18 -12.79
CA ASP A 94 -9.78 15.63 -14.13
C ASP A 94 -11.20 15.22 -14.51
N GLY A 95 -12.14 15.22 -13.53
CA GLY A 95 -13.54 14.88 -13.74
C GLY A 95 -13.84 13.38 -13.76
N LEU A 96 -12.85 12.51 -13.47
CA LEU A 96 -12.99 11.06 -13.38
C LEU A 96 -12.61 10.55 -11.98
N ASP A 97 -13.34 9.58 -11.48
CA ASP A 97 -12.89 8.80 -10.33
C ASP A 97 -11.87 7.74 -10.79
N LEU A 98 -10.66 7.78 -10.25
CA LEU A 98 -9.62 6.78 -10.47
C LEU A 98 -9.53 5.91 -9.23
N GLY A 99 -9.79 4.60 -9.35
CA GLY A 99 -9.91 3.75 -8.19
C GLY A 99 -9.28 2.36 -8.31
N TYR A 100 -8.94 1.80 -7.16
CA TYR A 100 -8.42 0.44 -7.01
C TYR A 100 -9.34 -0.45 -6.20
N ALA A 101 -9.28 -1.75 -6.54
CA ALA A 101 -9.65 -2.84 -5.64
C ALA A 101 -8.41 -3.67 -5.31
N PRO A 102 -8.10 -3.95 -4.03
CA PRO A 102 -7.00 -4.82 -3.63
C PRO A 102 -7.32 -6.27 -3.98
N THR A 103 -6.34 -7.17 -3.82
CA THR A 103 -6.61 -8.60 -3.99
C THR A 103 -7.67 -9.09 -2.99
N CYS A 104 -8.59 -9.92 -3.46
CA CYS A 104 -9.55 -10.63 -2.60
C CYS A 104 -9.05 -12.03 -2.20
N GLY A 105 -8.14 -12.63 -2.99
CA GLY A 105 -7.65 -13.98 -2.78
C GLY A 105 -6.53 -14.07 -1.74
N PHE A 106 -6.43 -15.24 -1.07
CA PHE A 106 -5.39 -15.53 -0.06
C PHE A 106 -4.17 -16.25 -0.63
N ALA A 107 -4.20 -16.64 -1.89
CA ALA A 107 -3.09 -17.35 -2.55
C ALA A 107 -1.99 -16.42 -3.05
N SER A 108 -2.32 -15.20 -3.41
CA SER A 108 -1.37 -14.17 -3.87
C SER A 108 -0.86 -13.30 -2.72
N TYR A 109 0.25 -12.59 -2.95
CA TYR A 109 0.69 -11.54 -2.05
C TYR A 109 -0.40 -10.46 -1.92
N GLY A 110 -0.34 -9.66 -0.86
CA GLY A 110 -1.33 -8.58 -0.68
C GLY A 110 -1.39 -8.11 0.76
N PRO A 111 -2.39 -7.32 1.11
CA PRO A 111 -2.52 -6.76 2.45
C PRO A 111 -2.88 -7.85 3.47
N LYS A 112 -2.91 -7.45 4.74
CA LYS A 112 -3.41 -8.29 5.84
C LYS A 112 -4.77 -8.87 5.47
N SER A 113 -5.07 -10.09 5.95
CA SER A 113 -6.34 -10.80 5.67
C SER A 113 -7.57 -9.91 5.81
N ARG A 114 -7.65 -9.14 6.86
CA ARG A 114 -8.79 -8.25 7.15
C ARG A 114 -9.03 -7.15 6.11
N LEU A 115 -8.02 -6.78 5.33
CA LEU A 115 -8.08 -5.74 4.30
C LEU A 115 -8.30 -6.29 2.89
N ARG A 116 -8.24 -7.62 2.72
CA ARG A 116 -8.56 -8.28 1.45
C ARG A 116 -10.05 -8.25 1.21
N GLY A 117 -10.47 -8.06 -0.04
CA GLY A 117 -11.88 -7.97 -0.31
C GLY A 117 -12.20 -7.54 -1.74
N ILE A 118 -13.43 -7.17 -1.94
CA ILE A 118 -13.98 -6.69 -3.21
C ILE A 118 -14.45 -5.25 -3.05
N ARG A 119 -14.50 -4.54 -4.15
CA ARG A 119 -15.13 -3.22 -4.21
C ARG A 119 -16.57 -3.36 -4.65
N LEU A 120 -17.48 -2.89 -3.83
CA LEU A 120 -18.91 -2.82 -4.13
C LEU A 120 -19.22 -1.49 -4.82
N PHE A 121 -20.11 -1.56 -5.82
CA PHE A 121 -20.66 -0.41 -6.52
C PHE A 121 -22.18 -0.43 -6.39
N GLU A 122 -22.75 0.69 -5.98
CA GLU A 122 -24.20 0.88 -5.83
C GLU A 122 -24.61 2.02 -6.76
N PHE A 123 -25.42 1.71 -7.77
CA PHE A 123 -25.88 2.66 -8.77
C PHE A 123 -27.34 3.03 -8.53
N ARG A 124 -27.68 4.27 -8.87
CA ARG A 124 -29.08 4.71 -8.96
C ARG A 124 -29.51 4.68 -10.41
N GLU A 125 -30.64 4.04 -10.72
CA GLU A 125 -31.15 3.97 -12.09
C GLU A 125 -31.45 5.38 -12.67
N SER A 126 -31.91 6.31 -11.81
CA SER A 126 -32.21 7.68 -12.22
C SER A 126 -30.98 8.53 -12.54
N ASP A 127 -29.81 8.18 -11.94
CA ASP A 127 -28.53 8.85 -12.19
C ASP A 127 -27.38 7.87 -11.90
N PRO A 128 -26.99 7.06 -12.89
CA PRO A 128 -25.91 6.08 -12.70
C PRO A 128 -24.54 6.71 -12.43
N SER A 129 -24.32 7.97 -12.76
CA SER A 129 -23.06 8.68 -12.47
C SER A 129 -22.94 9.09 -10.99
N ALA A 130 -24.07 9.27 -10.30
CA ALA A 130 -24.12 9.51 -8.85
C ALA A 130 -24.07 8.18 -8.08
N TYR A 131 -23.02 7.39 -8.28
CA TYR A 131 -22.85 6.10 -7.65
C TYR A 131 -22.16 6.19 -6.30
N ALA A 132 -22.37 5.16 -5.46
CA ALA A 132 -21.60 4.93 -4.24
C ALA A 132 -20.65 3.75 -4.43
N THR A 133 -19.46 3.81 -3.81
CA THR A 133 -18.54 2.68 -3.79
C THR A 133 -17.84 2.56 -2.46
N ARG A 134 -17.65 1.32 -2.00
CA ARG A 134 -16.93 0.99 -0.78
C ARG A 134 -16.23 -0.35 -0.89
N MET A 135 -15.22 -0.54 -0.08
CA MET A 135 -14.65 -1.87 0.11
C MET A 135 -15.57 -2.71 0.97
N LEU A 136 -15.75 -3.97 0.58
CA LEU A 136 -16.34 -5.02 1.40
C LEU A 136 -15.23 -6.02 1.69
N THR A 137 -14.67 -5.96 2.90
CA THR A 137 -13.46 -6.68 3.25
C THR A 137 -13.77 -8.00 3.95
N TYR A 138 -12.80 -8.92 3.93
CA TYR A 138 -12.86 -10.15 4.73
C TYR A 138 -13.07 -9.83 6.22
N GLY A 139 -12.42 -8.76 6.73
CA GLY A 139 -12.61 -8.31 8.11
C GLY A 139 -14.05 -7.88 8.42
N ASP A 140 -14.75 -7.28 7.45
CA ASP A 140 -16.15 -6.88 7.61
C ASP A 140 -17.12 -8.07 7.61
N LEU A 141 -16.81 -9.12 6.82
CA LEU A 141 -17.70 -10.25 6.59
C LEU A 141 -17.53 -11.38 7.61
N VAL A 142 -16.30 -11.65 8.03
CA VAL A 142 -15.95 -12.86 8.80
C VAL A 142 -15.53 -12.53 10.22
N GLU A 143 -15.08 -11.31 10.48
CA GLU A 143 -14.59 -10.82 11.79
C GLU A 143 -13.43 -11.66 12.38
N ARG A 144 -12.78 -12.50 11.58
CA ARG A 144 -11.71 -13.41 11.98
C ARG A 144 -10.48 -13.26 11.10
N TYR A 145 -9.38 -13.83 11.55
CA TYR A 145 -8.21 -13.99 10.69
C TYR A 145 -8.45 -15.13 9.69
N GLY A 146 -7.76 -15.06 8.55
CA GLY A 146 -7.80 -16.13 7.55
C GLY A 146 -7.08 -17.39 8.06
N HIS A 147 -7.28 -18.52 7.36
CA HIS A 147 -6.64 -19.79 7.74
C HIS A 147 -5.12 -19.82 7.53
N ASN A 148 -4.56 -18.88 6.80
CA ASN A 148 -3.15 -18.89 6.41
C ASN A 148 -2.45 -17.55 6.74
N GLU A 149 -2.62 -17.06 7.96
CA GLU A 149 -2.09 -15.77 8.39
C GLU A 149 -0.56 -15.68 8.28
N ALA A 150 0.16 -16.77 8.54
CA ALA A 150 1.61 -16.80 8.39
C ALA A 150 2.04 -16.49 6.95
N ARG A 151 1.39 -17.11 5.95
CA ARG A 151 1.65 -16.85 4.54
C ARG A 151 1.27 -15.43 4.14
N VAL A 152 0.12 -14.96 4.61
CA VAL A 152 -0.36 -13.58 4.36
C VAL A 152 0.61 -12.58 4.95
N PHE A 153 1.09 -12.80 6.18
CA PHE A 153 2.09 -11.96 6.82
C PHE A 153 3.40 -11.94 6.02
N ILE A 154 3.91 -13.11 5.63
CA ILE A 154 5.13 -13.21 4.80
C ILE A 154 4.94 -12.46 3.48
N GLY A 155 3.80 -12.64 2.80
CA GLY A 155 3.50 -11.98 1.53
C GLY A 155 3.36 -10.46 1.66
N ASP A 156 2.83 -9.96 2.79
CA ASP A 156 2.75 -8.51 3.05
C ASP A 156 4.12 -7.87 3.33
N HIS A 157 5.05 -8.64 3.91
CA HIS A 157 6.39 -8.16 4.28
C HIS A 157 7.49 -8.65 3.33
N LEU A 158 7.13 -9.29 2.22
CA LEU A 158 8.10 -9.80 1.26
C LEU A 158 8.91 -8.66 0.67
N VAL A 159 10.22 -8.80 0.74
CA VAL A 159 11.20 -7.88 0.16
C VAL A 159 11.82 -8.56 -1.04
N VAL A 160 11.59 -8.02 -2.23
CA VAL A 160 12.10 -8.57 -3.49
C VAL A 160 13.16 -7.67 -4.13
N ASP A 161 13.22 -6.40 -3.73
CA ASP A 161 14.14 -5.40 -4.27
C ASP A 161 14.40 -4.26 -3.26
N GLY A 162 15.25 -3.32 -3.66
CA GLY A 162 15.60 -2.15 -2.84
C GLY A 162 14.43 -1.23 -2.52
N PRO A 163 13.57 -0.86 -3.47
CA PRO A 163 12.36 -0.10 -3.21
C PRO A 163 11.45 -0.76 -2.18
N THR A 164 11.15 -2.04 -2.33
CA THR A 164 10.33 -2.81 -1.38
C THR A 164 10.93 -2.81 0.03
N LEU A 165 12.28 -2.95 0.15
CA LEU A 165 12.94 -2.85 1.45
C LEU A 165 12.74 -1.48 2.09
N ARG A 166 12.94 -0.40 1.33
CA ARG A 166 12.76 0.97 1.84
C ARG A 166 11.31 1.23 2.26
N ASP A 167 10.35 0.73 1.52
CA ASP A 167 8.92 0.83 1.86
C ASP A 167 8.60 0.10 3.17
N GLN A 168 9.15 -1.11 3.38
CA GLN A 168 9.00 -1.82 4.65
C GLN A 168 9.60 -1.03 5.82
N LEU A 169 10.78 -0.44 5.66
CA LEU A 169 11.44 0.36 6.70
C LEU A 169 10.67 1.65 7.04
N ARG A 170 9.89 2.20 6.11
CA ARG A 170 9.02 3.38 6.34
C ARG A 170 7.74 3.04 7.14
N ARG A 171 7.41 1.74 7.30
CA ARG A 171 6.28 1.32 8.13
C ARG A 171 6.62 1.49 9.61
N PRO A 172 5.89 2.34 10.37
CA PRO A 172 6.25 2.62 11.76
C PRO A 172 6.36 1.37 12.65
N GLY A 173 5.49 0.37 12.43
CA GLY A 173 5.53 -0.88 13.19
C GLY A 173 6.78 -1.72 12.89
N VAL A 174 7.22 -1.79 11.63
CA VAL A 174 8.44 -2.50 11.22
C VAL A 174 9.66 -1.78 11.81
N PHE A 175 9.73 -0.47 11.65
CA PHE A 175 10.82 0.34 12.20
C PHE A 175 10.94 0.18 13.73
N ALA A 176 9.83 0.30 14.46
CA ALA A 176 9.81 0.13 15.92
C ALA A 176 10.27 -1.27 16.36
N THR A 177 9.84 -2.31 15.65
CA THR A 177 10.27 -3.69 15.92
C THR A 177 11.78 -3.87 15.72
N LEU A 178 12.31 -3.37 14.61
CA LEU A 178 13.74 -3.44 14.34
C LEU A 178 14.57 -2.63 15.36
N ALA A 179 14.13 -1.45 15.74
CA ALA A 179 14.78 -0.63 16.77
C ALA A 179 14.80 -1.34 18.13
N LEU A 180 13.69 -1.98 18.52
CA LEU A 180 13.61 -2.78 19.75
C LEU A 180 14.59 -3.95 19.71
N LEU A 181 14.61 -4.72 18.64
CA LEU A 181 15.54 -5.86 18.48
C LEU A 181 16.99 -5.42 18.52
N ALA A 182 17.34 -4.32 17.85
CA ALA A 182 18.68 -3.75 17.92
C ALA A 182 19.07 -3.32 19.36
N GLY A 183 18.15 -2.67 20.08
CA GLY A 183 18.36 -2.29 21.47
C GLY A 183 18.58 -3.50 22.38
N MET A 184 17.82 -4.57 22.19
CA MET A 184 18.02 -5.83 22.94
C MET A 184 19.37 -6.47 22.64
N ALA A 185 19.80 -6.50 21.38
CA ALA A 185 21.11 -7.03 20.99
C ALA A 185 22.25 -6.23 21.62
N VAL A 186 22.20 -4.90 21.57
CA VAL A 186 23.18 -4.02 22.21
C VAL A 186 23.24 -4.27 23.72
N SER A 187 22.10 -4.39 24.40
CA SER A 187 22.04 -4.66 25.83
C SER A 187 22.62 -6.03 26.18
N ALA A 188 22.36 -7.06 25.37
CA ALA A 188 22.95 -8.38 25.58
C ALA A 188 24.48 -8.38 25.44
N VAL A 189 25.00 -7.70 24.40
CA VAL A 189 26.44 -7.53 24.20
C VAL A 189 27.08 -6.76 25.37
N ALA A 190 26.50 -5.65 25.79
CA ALA A 190 26.98 -4.86 26.91
C ALA A 190 27.03 -5.69 28.22
N SER A 191 25.98 -6.49 28.47
CA SER A 191 25.95 -7.40 29.65
C SER A 191 26.99 -8.47 29.58
N ALA A 192 27.25 -9.09 28.42
CA ALA A 192 28.27 -10.09 28.21
C ALA A 192 29.70 -9.50 28.43
N VAL A 193 29.96 -8.32 27.86
CA VAL A 193 31.23 -7.61 28.05
C VAL A 193 31.43 -7.24 29.52
N GLY A 194 30.41 -6.69 30.19
CA GLY A 194 30.47 -6.36 31.62
C GLY A 194 30.77 -7.57 32.49
N SER A 195 30.18 -8.72 32.20
CA SER A 195 30.45 -9.98 32.89
C SER A 195 31.89 -10.48 32.66
N ALA A 196 32.36 -10.39 31.41
CA ALA A 196 33.75 -10.79 31.09
C ALA A 196 34.78 -9.89 31.78
N VAL A 197 34.56 -8.58 31.84
CA VAL A 197 35.43 -7.63 32.54
C VAL A 197 35.45 -7.92 34.04
N LYS A 198 34.31 -8.18 34.67
CA LYS A 198 34.23 -8.56 36.09
C LYS A 198 34.99 -9.85 36.36
N ALA A 199 34.86 -10.88 35.52
CA ALA A 199 35.59 -12.13 35.66
C ALA A 199 37.09 -11.95 35.50
N ALA A 200 37.54 -11.14 34.54
CA ALA A 200 38.96 -10.85 34.32
C ALA A 200 39.57 -10.07 35.49
N THR A 201 38.85 -9.11 36.06
CA THR A 201 39.31 -8.34 37.23
C THR A 201 39.33 -9.17 38.50
N ALA A 202 38.43 -10.12 38.69
CA ALA A 202 38.45 -11.05 39.80
C ALA A 202 39.67 -12.00 39.75
N ARG A 203 40.06 -12.49 38.56
CA ARG A 203 41.26 -13.33 38.37
C ARG A 203 42.56 -12.60 38.62
N LYS A 204 42.66 -11.30 38.47
CA LYS A 204 43.87 -10.50 38.76
C LYS A 204 44.05 -10.17 40.26
N ARG A 205 43.02 -10.41 41.09
CA ARG A 205 43.05 -10.14 42.53
C ARG A 205 43.36 -11.40 43.37
N GLN A 206 43.48 -12.56 42.75
CA GLN A 206 43.99 -13.81 43.32
C GLN A 206 45.45 -14.01 42.91
#